data_780c038a6509b2151f99eb1e264212df
#
_entry.id   780c038a6509b2151f99eb1e264212df
#
_cell.length_a   1.000
_cell.length_b   1.000
_cell.length_c   1.000
_cell.angle_alpha   90.00
_cell.angle_beta   90.00
_cell.angle_gamma   90.00
#
_symmetry.space_group_name_H-M   'P 1'
#
loop_
_entity.id
_entity.type
_entity.pdbx_description
1 polymer ?
#
loop_
_entity_poly.entity_id
_entity_poly.type
_entity_poly.pdbx_seq_one_letter_code
_entity_poly.pdbx_strand_id
1 'polypeptide(L)'
;MNTPVRIAAERVGDADLLSAPHHGQSIPACSPRGNRFNGILARVDICYFSLYPALGAQWHSPGMAAKNSSRFQGTIRVGPAGWSYPDWAGYVYPAHRTKGFHEAAYLAEFFDTIEINTSFYSPIHPEHAVQWLDRVSHNPNFIFTAKLWQRFTHENLPAAHLSPISVPSAEDERNVRAGFDVLRSAGKLGAVLLQFPFSFHRTPDTTSQLSALLKRFSDYPLVVEVRHASWQTPETFALLENFHAAFCNLDQPIIGRSLQPSAESTSPVGYVRLHGRRYDTWFSDDDSVPSHERYNYLYSPAELAPWAKRIEKVAERSRDVYVITNNHYQGKAVVNALELISILKHTKVKVPEPLRQQFPQLDKIADAPPAAPTLFPLGRKSP
;
A
#
# COMPACT_ATOMS: atom_id res chain seq x y z
N MET A 1 16.58 -7.41 -48.17
CA MET A 1 15.48 -8.37 -47.94
C MET A 1 15.17 -8.28 -46.43
N ASN A 2 14.16 -7.50 -46.12
CA ASN A 2 13.78 -7.20 -44.74
C ASN A 2 12.64 -8.14 -44.31
N THR A 3 12.85 -8.92 -43.30
CA THR A 3 11.80 -9.73 -42.64
C THR A 3 11.50 -9.10 -41.28
N PRO A 4 10.24 -8.73 -40.96
CA PRO A 4 9.92 -8.17 -39.67
C PRO A 4 9.75 -9.27 -38.62
N VAL A 5 10.43 -9.13 -37.49
CA VAL A 5 10.29 -9.95 -36.30
C VAL A 5 8.96 -9.58 -35.60
N ARG A 6 8.07 -10.55 -35.45
CA ARG A 6 6.86 -10.43 -34.64
C ARG A 6 7.25 -10.54 -33.17
N ILE A 7 6.95 -9.50 -32.40
CA ILE A 7 7.04 -9.50 -30.93
C ILE A 7 5.74 -10.13 -30.40
N ALA A 8 5.86 -11.24 -29.69
CA ALA A 8 4.77 -11.87 -28.96
C ALA A 8 4.53 -11.11 -27.64
N ALA A 9 3.36 -10.50 -27.52
CA ALA A 9 2.90 -9.94 -26.26
C ALA A 9 2.35 -11.07 -25.39
N GLU A 10 2.99 -11.38 -24.27
CA GLU A 10 2.41 -12.23 -23.23
C GLU A 10 1.30 -11.47 -22.51
N ARG A 11 0.09 -11.90 -22.75
CA ARG A 11 -1.10 -11.46 -22.02
C ARG A 11 -1.08 -12.11 -20.64
N VAL A 12 -1.09 -11.29 -19.61
CA VAL A 12 -1.50 -11.69 -18.25
C VAL A 12 -2.99 -12.06 -18.33
N GLY A 13 -3.32 -13.30 -17.98
CA GLY A 13 -4.63 -13.88 -18.19
C GLY A 13 -5.72 -13.22 -17.33
N ASP A 14 -6.70 -12.65 -18.02
CA ASP A 14 -8.04 -12.46 -17.51
C ASP A 14 -8.83 -13.76 -17.76
N ALA A 15 -9.23 -14.40 -16.69
CA ALA A 15 -10.19 -15.49 -16.74
C ALA A 15 -11.58 -14.93 -16.47
N ASP A 16 -12.50 -15.28 -17.38
CA ASP A 16 -13.96 -15.22 -17.29
C ASP A 16 -14.67 -13.88 -17.56
N LEU A 17 -14.93 -13.65 -18.86
CA LEU A 17 -16.12 -12.94 -19.29
C LEU A 17 -16.89 -13.82 -20.29
N LEU A 18 -18.01 -14.35 -19.83
CA LEU A 18 -18.99 -15.07 -20.64
C LEU A 18 -19.65 -14.13 -21.66
N SER A 19 -19.66 -14.57 -22.89
CA SER A 19 -20.30 -13.97 -24.05
C SER A 19 -21.83 -14.04 -23.97
N ALA A 20 -22.50 -12.92 -24.30
CA ALA A 20 -23.92 -12.90 -24.70
C ALA A 20 -24.07 -12.14 -26.04
N PRO A 21 -25.05 -12.52 -26.90
CA PRO A 21 -25.01 -12.18 -28.31
C PRO A 21 -25.67 -10.83 -28.65
N HIS A 22 -25.13 -10.22 -29.73
CA HIS A 22 -25.70 -9.03 -30.37
C HIS A 22 -27.08 -9.27 -30.95
N HIS A 23 -28.07 -8.44 -30.57
CA HIS A 23 -29.19 -8.10 -31.41
C HIS A 23 -29.28 -6.58 -31.54
N GLY A 24 -29.08 -6.12 -32.76
CA GLY A 24 -29.29 -4.74 -33.14
C GLY A 24 -30.78 -4.40 -33.20
N GLN A 25 -31.13 -3.25 -32.63
CA GLN A 25 -32.33 -2.50 -33.01
C GLN A 25 -32.02 -0.99 -32.90
N SER A 26 -32.26 -0.33 -34.02
CA SER A 26 -32.20 1.10 -34.22
C SER A 26 -33.36 1.80 -33.50
N ILE A 27 -33.07 2.93 -32.82
CA ILE A 27 -34.08 3.81 -32.22
C ILE A 27 -34.09 5.16 -32.94
N PRO A 28 -35.24 5.68 -33.36
CA PRO A 28 -35.35 6.95 -34.06
C PRO A 28 -35.34 8.16 -33.09
N ALA A 29 -34.82 9.27 -33.62
CA ALA A 29 -34.82 10.58 -32.99
C ALA A 29 -36.23 11.11 -32.72
N CYS A 30 -36.46 11.69 -31.56
CA CYS A 30 -37.66 12.45 -31.25
C CYS A 30 -37.30 13.86 -30.72
N SER A 31 -37.88 14.86 -31.37
CA SER A 31 -37.77 16.31 -31.16
C SER A 31 -38.58 16.78 -29.94
N PRO A 32 -38.28 17.97 -29.36
CA PRO A 32 -38.86 18.38 -28.09
C PRO A 32 -40.18 19.14 -28.28
N ARG A 33 -41.20 18.74 -27.51
CA ARG A 33 -42.38 19.59 -27.25
C ARG A 33 -42.46 19.93 -25.77
N GLY A 34 -42.51 21.23 -25.51
CA GLY A 34 -42.69 21.76 -24.19
C GLY A 34 -44.08 21.51 -23.63
N ASN A 35 -44.12 21.38 -22.30
CA ASN A 35 -45.33 21.67 -21.52
C ASN A 35 -44.94 22.25 -20.15
N ARG A 36 -45.49 23.45 -19.87
CA ARG A 36 -45.51 24.10 -18.56
C ARG A 36 -46.43 23.34 -17.64
N PHE A 37 -46.02 23.06 -16.42
CA PHE A 37 -46.95 23.00 -15.27
C PHE A 37 -46.28 23.57 -14.00
N ASN A 38 -47.12 24.34 -13.29
CA ASN A 38 -46.82 25.13 -12.10
C ASN A 38 -46.52 24.33 -10.85
N GLY A 39 -45.62 24.91 -10.01
CA GLY A 39 -45.88 25.06 -8.57
C GLY A 39 -45.51 23.89 -7.68
N ILE A 40 -44.48 24.10 -6.90
CA ILE A 40 -44.41 24.11 -5.44
C ILE A 40 -42.91 24.13 -5.07
N LEU A 41 -42.51 25.28 -4.59
CA LEU A 41 -41.20 25.47 -3.93
C LEU A 41 -41.28 24.88 -2.52
N ALA A 42 -40.59 23.80 -2.26
CA ALA A 42 -40.23 23.40 -0.90
C ALA A 42 -38.84 23.94 -0.60
N ARG A 43 -38.75 25.01 0.17
CA ARG A 43 -37.52 25.49 0.78
C ARG A 43 -37.09 24.48 1.85
N VAL A 44 -35.87 23.92 1.71
CA VAL A 44 -35.17 23.27 2.81
C VAL A 44 -34.18 24.29 3.36
N ASP A 45 -34.53 24.89 4.48
CA ASP A 45 -33.64 25.78 5.23
C ASP A 45 -32.57 24.95 5.91
N ILE A 46 -31.33 25.05 5.42
CA ILE A 46 -30.16 24.50 6.12
C ILE A 46 -29.73 25.55 7.14
N CYS A 47 -30.06 25.33 8.41
CA CYS A 47 -29.54 26.09 9.53
C CYS A 47 -28.07 25.86 9.73
N TYR A 48 -27.23 26.80 9.35
CA TYR A 48 -25.86 26.92 9.83
C TYR A 48 -25.88 27.46 11.26
N PHE A 49 -25.61 26.58 12.24
CA PHE A 49 -25.28 27.05 13.60
C PHE A 49 -23.78 27.38 13.64
N SER A 50 -23.50 28.68 13.55
CA SER A 50 -22.21 29.25 13.91
C SER A 50 -22.26 29.57 15.41
N LEU A 51 -21.51 28.81 16.22
CA LEU A 51 -21.25 29.09 17.62
C LEU A 51 -19.73 29.17 17.82
N TYR A 52 -19.18 30.35 17.68
CA TYR A 52 -17.90 30.72 18.29
C TYR A 52 -18.16 31.87 19.29
N PRO A 53 -17.93 31.68 20.60
CA PRO A 53 -17.78 32.80 21.50
C PRO A 53 -16.32 33.26 21.49
N ALA A 54 -16.13 34.53 21.19
CA ALA A 54 -14.88 35.23 21.42
C ALA A 54 -14.66 35.40 22.92
N LEU A 55 -13.62 34.74 23.46
CA LEU A 55 -13.09 35.04 24.79
C LEU A 55 -11.61 35.36 24.64
N GLY A 56 -11.32 36.67 24.88
CA GLY A 56 -9.95 37.15 25.05
C GLY A 56 -9.32 36.48 26.28
N ALA A 57 -8.20 35.78 26.08
CA ALA A 57 -7.36 35.28 27.15
C ALA A 57 -5.99 35.88 27.01
N GLN A 58 -5.59 36.63 28.01
CA GLN A 58 -4.24 37.17 28.25
C GLN A 58 -3.23 36.02 28.35
N TRP A 59 -2.20 36.12 27.56
CA TRP A 59 -1.04 35.21 27.63
C TRP A 59 -0.22 35.49 28.88
N HIS A 60 -0.36 34.64 29.90
CA HIS A 60 0.60 34.53 30.99
C HIS A 60 1.53 33.36 30.64
N SER A 61 2.82 33.63 30.54
CA SER A 61 3.87 32.63 30.37
C SER A 61 3.86 31.70 31.62
N PRO A 62 3.59 30.40 31.46
CA PRO A 62 3.86 29.46 32.54
C PRO A 62 5.30 28.98 32.42
N GLY A 63 5.98 28.99 33.57
CA GLY A 63 7.30 28.46 33.74
C GLY A 63 7.44 27.01 33.29
N MET A 64 8.69 26.62 33.05
CA MET A 64 9.12 25.28 32.69
C MET A 64 8.51 24.21 33.60
N ALA A 65 7.40 23.62 33.19
CA ALA A 65 6.89 22.39 33.75
C ALA A 65 7.51 21.23 32.97
N ALA A 66 8.06 20.27 33.70
CA ALA A 66 8.66 19.05 33.20
C ALA A 66 7.79 18.40 32.11
N LYS A 67 8.36 18.21 30.91
CA LYS A 67 7.75 17.44 29.84
C LYS A 67 7.62 15.98 30.27
N ASN A 68 6.46 15.62 30.80
CA ASN A 68 6.00 14.24 30.74
C ASN A 68 5.74 13.95 29.25
N SER A 69 6.75 13.51 28.53
CA SER A 69 6.59 12.91 27.22
C SER A 69 5.86 11.58 27.41
N SER A 70 4.55 11.57 27.28
CA SER A 70 3.85 10.34 26.91
C SER A 70 4.46 9.90 25.58
N ARG A 71 5.39 8.93 25.61
CA ARG A 71 5.94 8.32 24.40
C ARG A 71 4.75 7.75 23.65
N PHE A 72 4.41 8.34 22.51
CA PHE A 72 3.53 7.73 21.54
C PHE A 72 4.22 6.43 21.13
N GLN A 73 3.67 5.31 21.52
CA GLN A 73 4.09 4.03 20.99
C GLN A 73 3.08 3.66 19.91
N GLY A 74 3.38 4.06 18.67
CA GLY A 74 2.50 3.84 17.54
C GLY A 74 2.23 2.36 17.28
N THR A 75 1.05 2.05 16.77
CA THR A 75 0.72 0.69 16.33
C THR A 75 1.50 0.35 15.06
N ILE A 76 2.42 -0.61 15.15
CA ILE A 76 3.23 -1.07 14.01
C ILE A 76 2.51 -2.24 13.35
N ARG A 77 2.22 -2.09 12.04
CA ARG A 77 1.69 -3.14 11.17
C ARG A 77 2.71 -3.44 10.08
N VAL A 78 3.06 -4.71 9.95
CA VAL A 78 4.00 -5.20 8.93
C VAL A 78 3.26 -6.12 7.99
N GLY A 79 3.49 -6.00 6.68
CA GLY A 79 2.89 -6.87 5.69
C GLY A 79 3.51 -6.72 4.29
N PRO A 80 3.15 -7.58 3.35
CA PRO A 80 3.66 -7.54 1.99
C PRO A 80 2.97 -6.49 1.11
N ALA A 81 3.63 -6.12 0.02
CA ALA A 81 3.03 -5.39 -1.08
C ALA A 81 2.33 -6.38 -2.03
N GLY A 82 1.00 -6.30 -2.12
CA GLY A 82 0.21 -7.20 -2.95
C GLY A 82 0.00 -8.59 -2.38
N TRP A 83 -0.82 -9.39 -3.07
CA TRP A 83 -1.16 -10.75 -2.67
C TRP A 83 -1.34 -11.73 -3.84
N SER A 84 -1.56 -11.25 -5.06
CA SER A 84 -1.84 -12.11 -6.22
C SER A 84 -0.59 -12.22 -7.10
N TYR A 85 0.31 -13.11 -6.70
CA TYR A 85 1.54 -13.41 -7.44
C TYR A 85 1.54 -14.88 -7.87
N PRO A 86 1.70 -15.19 -9.17
CA PRO A 86 1.72 -16.57 -9.67
C PRO A 86 2.82 -17.44 -9.02
N ASP A 87 3.98 -16.84 -8.78
CA ASP A 87 5.17 -17.50 -8.18
C ASP A 87 5.01 -17.77 -6.66
N TRP A 88 3.89 -17.34 -6.04
CA TRP A 88 3.59 -17.65 -4.65
C TRP A 88 2.87 -18.99 -4.45
N ALA A 89 2.38 -19.60 -5.52
CA ALA A 89 1.76 -20.93 -5.46
C ALA A 89 2.83 -21.98 -5.06
N GLY A 90 2.57 -22.74 -3.99
CA GLY A 90 3.52 -23.71 -3.43
C GLY A 90 4.65 -23.10 -2.57
N TYR A 91 4.79 -21.76 -2.56
CA TYR A 91 5.72 -21.04 -1.67
C TYR A 91 4.99 -20.42 -0.48
N VAL A 92 4.05 -19.53 -0.74
CA VAL A 92 3.26 -18.84 0.29
C VAL A 92 1.92 -19.54 0.46
N TYR A 93 1.28 -19.86 -0.65
CA TYR A 93 -0.03 -20.51 -0.69
C TYR A 93 0.09 -22.01 -0.91
N PRO A 94 -0.88 -22.81 -0.43
CA PRO A 94 -0.94 -24.22 -0.78
C PRO A 94 -0.89 -24.43 -2.30
N ALA A 95 -0.13 -25.45 -2.75
CA ALA A 95 -0.05 -25.79 -4.18
C ALA A 95 -1.43 -26.19 -4.75
N HIS A 96 -2.26 -26.84 -3.94
CA HIS A 96 -3.65 -27.16 -4.26
C HIS A 96 -4.59 -26.28 -3.46
N ARG A 97 -5.30 -25.39 -4.14
CA ARG A 97 -6.24 -24.45 -3.50
C ARG A 97 -7.64 -25.06 -3.44
N THR A 98 -8.27 -24.94 -2.30
CA THR A 98 -9.67 -25.35 -2.13
C THR A 98 -10.62 -24.37 -2.82
N LYS A 99 -11.84 -24.82 -3.15
CA LYS A 99 -12.89 -23.94 -3.69
C LYS A 99 -13.15 -22.80 -2.70
N GLY A 100 -13.12 -21.56 -3.19
CA GLY A 100 -13.32 -20.36 -2.37
C GLY A 100 -12.05 -19.80 -1.71
N PHE A 101 -10.88 -20.41 -1.94
CA PHE A 101 -9.61 -19.84 -1.50
C PHE A 101 -9.42 -18.43 -2.07
N HIS A 102 -8.98 -17.50 -1.22
CA HIS A 102 -8.65 -16.13 -1.64
C HIS A 102 -7.37 -15.69 -0.93
N GLU A 103 -6.41 -15.23 -1.70
CA GLU A 103 -5.05 -14.91 -1.23
C GLU A 103 -5.03 -13.85 -0.13
N ALA A 104 -5.82 -12.77 -0.27
CA ALA A 104 -5.88 -11.73 0.75
C ALA A 104 -6.50 -12.24 2.06
N ALA A 105 -7.53 -13.12 1.99
CA ALA A 105 -8.11 -13.75 3.17
C ALA A 105 -7.07 -14.62 3.89
N TYR A 106 -6.33 -15.40 3.13
CA TYR A 106 -5.27 -16.23 3.68
C TYR A 106 -4.16 -15.41 4.35
N LEU A 107 -3.68 -14.34 3.69
CA LEU A 107 -2.64 -13.49 4.28
C LEU A 107 -3.11 -12.73 5.51
N ALA A 108 -4.39 -12.37 5.59
CA ALA A 108 -4.97 -11.71 6.77
C ALA A 108 -4.97 -12.60 8.04
N GLU A 109 -4.67 -13.90 7.91
CA GLU A 109 -4.41 -14.78 9.05
C GLU A 109 -3.02 -14.55 9.69
N PHE A 110 -2.10 -13.92 8.96
CA PHE A 110 -0.69 -13.74 9.35
C PHE A 110 -0.31 -12.27 9.51
N PHE A 111 -1.03 -11.34 8.85
CA PHE A 111 -0.70 -9.93 8.77
C PHE A 111 -1.90 -9.04 9.09
N ASP A 112 -1.62 -7.90 9.71
CA ASP A 112 -2.61 -6.85 9.99
C ASP A 112 -2.64 -5.76 8.90
N THR A 113 -1.84 -5.90 7.85
CA THR A 113 -1.83 -4.98 6.70
C THR A 113 -1.33 -5.65 5.43
N ILE A 114 -1.83 -5.17 4.30
CA ILE A 114 -1.31 -5.45 2.94
C ILE A 114 -1.42 -4.16 2.14
N GLU A 115 -0.41 -3.86 1.32
CA GLU A 115 -0.47 -2.76 0.34
C GLU A 115 -1.16 -3.22 -0.94
N ILE A 116 -2.21 -2.52 -1.37
CA ILE A 116 -2.88 -2.78 -2.65
C ILE A 116 -2.01 -2.26 -3.79
N ASN A 117 -1.33 -3.16 -4.49
CA ASN A 117 -0.41 -2.81 -5.59
C ASN A 117 -1.13 -2.49 -6.91
N THR A 118 -2.25 -3.16 -7.18
CA THR A 118 -3.01 -3.01 -8.42
C THR A 118 -3.53 -1.59 -8.62
N SER A 119 -3.79 -0.86 -7.52
CA SER A 119 -4.24 0.52 -7.56
C SER A 119 -3.23 1.51 -8.18
N PHE A 120 -1.97 1.10 -8.32
CA PHE A 120 -0.96 1.86 -9.06
C PHE A 120 -1.21 1.87 -10.58
N TYR A 121 -1.76 0.78 -11.12
CA TYR A 121 -1.96 0.60 -12.56
C TYR A 121 -3.35 1.03 -13.03
N SER A 122 -4.35 0.93 -12.15
CA SER A 122 -5.73 1.32 -12.43
C SER A 122 -6.48 1.67 -11.14
N PRO A 123 -7.50 2.55 -11.19
CA PRO A 123 -8.37 2.81 -10.04
C PRO A 123 -8.98 1.52 -9.47
N ILE A 124 -9.18 1.48 -8.16
CA ILE A 124 -9.88 0.38 -7.49
C ILE A 124 -11.38 0.51 -7.81
N HIS A 125 -11.97 -0.52 -8.41
CA HIS A 125 -13.42 -0.58 -8.53
C HIS A 125 -14.08 -0.72 -7.15
N PRO A 126 -15.14 0.05 -6.84
CA PRO A 126 -15.82 -0.02 -5.55
C PRO A 126 -16.26 -1.43 -5.15
N GLU A 127 -16.73 -2.23 -6.10
CA GLU A 127 -17.15 -3.61 -5.90
C GLU A 127 -15.99 -4.51 -5.45
N HIS A 128 -14.78 -4.33 -6.01
CA HIS A 128 -13.60 -5.06 -5.55
C HIS A 128 -13.21 -4.64 -4.13
N ALA A 129 -13.29 -3.35 -3.81
CA ALA A 129 -13.03 -2.87 -2.45
C ALA A 129 -13.98 -3.51 -1.42
N VAL A 130 -15.29 -3.61 -1.74
CA VAL A 130 -16.29 -4.31 -0.91
C VAL A 130 -15.94 -5.77 -0.74
N GLN A 131 -15.57 -6.47 -1.83
CA GLN A 131 -15.17 -7.88 -1.77
C GLN A 131 -13.93 -8.07 -0.90
N TRP A 132 -12.91 -7.21 -1.02
CA TRP A 132 -11.70 -7.32 -0.20
C TRP A 132 -11.98 -7.07 1.29
N LEU A 133 -12.87 -6.13 1.61
CA LEU A 133 -13.32 -5.90 2.98
C LEU A 133 -13.96 -7.16 3.58
N ASP A 134 -14.81 -7.84 2.82
CA ASP A 134 -15.43 -9.11 3.22
C ASP A 134 -14.36 -10.19 3.44
N ARG A 135 -13.41 -10.33 2.51
CA ARG A 135 -12.35 -11.34 2.58
C ARG A 135 -11.46 -11.23 3.82
N VAL A 136 -11.22 -10.01 4.32
CA VAL A 136 -10.36 -9.78 5.50
C VAL A 136 -11.15 -9.55 6.78
N SER A 137 -12.48 -9.69 6.76
CA SER A 137 -13.37 -9.36 7.87
C SER A 137 -13.11 -10.17 9.14
N HIS A 138 -12.55 -11.38 9.01
CA HIS A 138 -12.15 -12.23 10.12
C HIS A 138 -10.97 -11.65 10.94
N ASN A 139 -10.22 -10.69 10.41
CA ASN A 139 -9.18 -9.96 11.14
C ASN A 139 -9.64 -8.51 11.40
N PRO A 140 -10.16 -8.19 12.60
CA PRO A 140 -10.65 -6.86 12.93
C PRO A 140 -9.56 -5.78 12.91
N ASN A 141 -8.29 -6.15 13.12
CA ASN A 141 -7.14 -5.25 13.14
C ASN A 141 -6.59 -4.94 11.74
N PHE A 142 -7.09 -5.63 10.72
CA PHE A 142 -6.57 -5.53 9.37
C PHE A 142 -6.87 -4.16 8.76
N ILE A 143 -5.85 -3.53 8.17
CA ILE A 143 -5.91 -2.24 7.50
C ILE A 143 -5.21 -2.37 6.14
N PHE A 144 -5.85 -1.91 5.07
CA PHE A 144 -5.21 -1.78 3.78
C PHE A 144 -4.42 -0.48 3.68
N THR A 145 -3.30 -0.50 2.98
CA THR A 145 -2.74 0.68 2.33
C THR A 145 -2.89 0.52 0.82
N ALA A 146 -2.89 1.63 0.08
CA ALA A 146 -3.10 1.59 -1.37
C ALA A 146 -2.17 2.59 -2.06
N LYS A 147 -1.84 2.36 -3.33
CA LYS A 147 -1.10 3.33 -4.13
C LYS A 147 -2.05 4.25 -4.88
N LEU A 148 -1.67 5.52 -4.97
CA LEU A 148 -2.31 6.42 -5.92
C LEU A 148 -1.99 5.94 -7.35
N TRP A 149 -2.96 6.02 -8.25
CA TRP A 149 -2.79 5.62 -9.63
C TRP A 149 -1.62 6.39 -10.28
N GLN A 150 -0.70 5.67 -10.93
CA GLN A 150 0.52 6.23 -11.55
C GLN A 150 0.26 7.40 -12.51
N ARG A 151 -0.95 7.50 -13.06
CA ARG A 151 -1.36 8.62 -13.91
C ARG A 151 -1.23 9.98 -13.23
N PHE A 152 -1.24 10.04 -11.90
CA PHE A 152 -1.06 11.25 -11.10
C PHE A 152 0.39 11.54 -10.72
N THR A 153 1.27 10.54 -10.79
CA THR A 153 2.66 10.64 -10.29
C THR A 153 3.73 10.41 -11.36
N HIS A 154 3.34 9.89 -12.53
CA HIS A 154 4.25 9.51 -13.62
C HIS A 154 3.89 10.22 -14.94
N GLU A 155 3.46 11.48 -14.90
CA GLU A 155 2.95 12.29 -16.02
C GLU A 155 4.06 12.40 -17.02
N ASN A 156 4.94 12.16 -17.43
CA ASN A 156 5.94 12.39 -18.50
C ASN A 156 6.88 11.20 -18.74
N LEU A 157 6.54 10.04 -18.20
CA LEU A 157 7.30 8.86 -18.58
C LEU A 157 6.75 8.29 -19.88
N PRO A 158 7.60 7.94 -20.87
CA PRO A 158 7.20 7.11 -21.98
C PRO A 158 6.83 5.75 -21.39
N ALA A 159 5.56 5.59 -21.04
CA ALA A 159 5.03 4.28 -20.73
C ALA A 159 5.02 3.53 -22.07
N ALA A 160 5.79 2.48 -22.18
CA ALA A 160 5.93 1.66 -23.38
C ALA A 160 4.57 1.10 -23.89
N HIS A 161 3.47 1.32 -23.18
CA HIS A 161 2.16 0.76 -23.46
C HIS A 161 0.96 1.72 -23.25
N LEU A 162 1.19 2.98 -22.90
CA LEU A 162 0.09 3.94 -22.73
C LEU A 162 0.26 5.09 -23.74
N SER A 163 -0.86 5.49 -24.34
CA SER A 163 -0.95 6.74 -25.12
C SER A 163 -0.35 7.91 -24.32
N PRO A 164 0.14 8.99 -24.97
CA PRO A 164 0.74 10.13 -24.27
C PRO A 164 -0.15 10.51 -23.09
N ILE A 165 0.45 10.46 -21.88
CA ILE A 165 -0.29 10.63 -20.63
C ILE A 165 -0.80 12.07 -20.61
N SER A 166 -2.08 12.24 -20.91
CA SER A 166 -2.76 13.51 -20.71
C SER A 166 -2.86 13.80 -19.20
N VAL A 167 -2.82 15.07 -18.82
CA VAL A 167 -3.06 15.52 -17.44
C VAL A 167 -4.29 14.82 -16.87
N PRO A 168 -4.22 14.25 -15.65
CA PRO A 168 -5.34 13.52 -15.07
C PRO A 168 -6.61 14.37 -15.02
N SER A 169 -7.70 13.86 -15.60
CA SER A 169 -9.00 14.53 -15.66
C SER A 169 -9.72 14.50 -14.30
N ALA A 170 -10.80 15.28 -14.20
CA ALA A 170 -11.70 15.20 -13.04
C ALA A 170 -12.41 13.83 -12.94
N GLU A 171 -12.56 13.13 -14.08
CA GLU A 171 -13.11 11.77 -14.09
C GLU A 171 -12.10 10.75 -13.53
N ASP A 172 -10.84 10.85 -13.90
CA ASP A 172 -9.77 10.03 -13.32
C ASP A 172 -9.72 10.15 -11.80
N GLU A 173 -9.86 11.39 -11.28
CA GLU A 173 -9.93 11.61 -9.84
C GLU A 173 -11.16 10.96 -9.21
N ARG A 174 -12.35 11.14 -9.80
CA ARG A 174 -13.58 10.50 -9.30
C ARG A 174 -13.42 8.97 -9.23
N ASN A 175 -12.84 8.36 -10.27
CA ASN A 175 -12.64 6.92 -10.32
C ASN A 175 -11.67 6.44 -9.24
N VAL A 176 -10.58 7.16 -8.98
CA VAL A 176 -9.64 6.84 -7.89
C VAL A 176 -10.32 6.97 -6.53
N ARG A 177 -11.05 8.08 -6.30
CA ARG A 177 -11.74 8.32 -5.04
C ARG A 177 -12.81 7.29 -4.74
N ALA A 178 -13.55 6.84 -5.75
CA ALA A 178 -14.64 5.89 -5.58
C ALA A 178 -14.20 4.61 -4.85
N GLY A 179 -13.06 4.02 -5.23
CA GLY A 179 -12.53 2.83 -4.55
C GLY A 179 -11.93 3.13 -3.18
N PHE A 180 -11.19 4.25 -3.05
CA PHE A 180 -10.61 4.65 -1.77
C PHE A 180 -11.69 4.99 -0.72
N ASP A 181 -12.78 5.63 -1.13
CA ASP A 181 -13.87 6.01 -0.24
C ASP A 181 -14.59 4.80 0.36
N VAL A 182 -14.72 3.70 -0.35
CA VAL A 182 -15.25 2.44 0.20
C VAL A 182 -14.37 1.95 1.34
N LEU A 183 -13.04 1.87 1.12
CA LEU A 183 -12.10 1.43 2.15
C LEU A 183 -12.04 2.40 3.33
N ARG A 184 -12.06 3.72 3.06
CA ARG A 184 -12.03 4.77 4.08
C ARG A 184 -13.30 4.75 4.93
N SER A 185 -14.47 4.64 4.33
CA SER A 185 -15.76 4.60 5.03
C SER A 185 -15.89 3.39 5.95
N ALA A 186 -15.25 2.27 5.59
CA ALA A 186 -15.13 1.08 6.43
C ALA A 186 -14.06 1.21 7.54
N GLY A 187 -13.31 2.33 7.61
CA GLY A 187 -12.18 2.48 8.53
C GLY A 187 -10.99 1.57 8.22
N LYS A 188 -10.88 1.10 6.96
CA LYS A 188 -9.89 0.10 6.53
C LYS A 188 -8.85 0.64 5.52
N LEU A 189 -8.79 1.96 5.31
CA LEU A 189 -7.75 2.64 4.52
C LEU A 189 -6.77 3.35 5.47
N GLY A 190 -5.58 2.82 5.62
CA GLY A 190 -4.55 3.38 6.52
C GLY A 190 -3.62 4.39 5.87
N ALA A 191 -3.37 4.26 4.57
CA ALA A 191 -2.52 5.18 3.83
C ALA A 191 -2.78 5.12 2.32
N VAL A 192 -2.56 6.25 1.64
CA VAL A 192 -2.50 6.37 0.18
C VAL A 192 -1.09 6.80 -0.21
N LEU A 193 -0.35 5.91 -0.87
CA LEU A 193 1.04 6.09 -1.27
C LEU A 193 1.15 6.81 -2.62
N LEU A 194 1.70 8.00 -2.63
CA LEU A 194 2.12 8.75 -3.81
C LEU A 194 3.56 8.34 -4.14
N GLN A 195 3.71 7.36 -5.01
CA GLN A 195 5.02 6.85 -5.42
C GLN A 195 5.51 7.58 -6.67
N PHE A 196 6.67 8.20 -6.59
CA PHE A 196 7.33 8.91 -7.71
C PHE A 196 8.53 8.13 -8.24
N PRO A 197 8.88 8.28 -9.54
CA PRO A 197 10.05 7.67 -10.13
C PRO A 197 11.35 8.33 -9.65
N PHE A 198 12.49 7.66 -9.90
CA PHE A 198 13.82 8.21 -9.56
C PHE A 198 14.11 9.54 -10.27
N SER A 199 13.57 9.73 -11.48
CA SER A 199 13.70 10.97 -12.27
C SER A 199 12.97 12.18 -11.66
N PHE A 200 12.09 11.98 -10.68
CA PHE A 200 11.40 13.05 -9.98
C PHE A 200 12.35 13.72 -8.97
N HIS A 201 13.16 14.67 -9.47
CA HIS A 201 14.10 15.44 -8.67
C HIS A 201 13.41 16.67 -8.05
N ARG A 202 13.88 17.11 -6.89
CA ARG A 202 13.36 18.32 -6.24
C ARG A 202 13.82 19.57 -7.00
N THR A 203 12.86 20.26 -7.60
CA THR A 203 12.98 21.58 -8.24
C THR A 203 11.80 22.44 -7.78
N PRO A 204 11.76 23.75 -8.07
CA PRO A 204 10.57 24.56 -7.80
C PRO A 204 9.30 24.00 -8.44
N ASP A 205 9.38 23.54 -9.70
CA ASP A 205 8.24 23.01 -10.45
C ASP A 205 7.72 21.70 -9.85
N THR A 206 8.60 20.74 -9.60
CA THR A 206 8.22 19.45 -9.00
C THR A 206 7.76 19.61 -7.55
N THR A 207 8.25 20.59 -6.81
CA THR A 207 7.76 20.94 -5.48
C THR A 207 6.35 21.51 -5.55
N SER A 208 6.07 22.37 -6.53
CA SER A 208 4.72 22.90 -6.79
C SER A 208 3.76 21.80 -7.22
N GLN A 209 4.19 20.90 -8.10
CA GLN A 209 3.42 19.73 -8.54
C GLN A 209 3.07 18.81 -7.34
N LEU A 210 4.05 18.49 -6.49
CA LEU A 210 3.82 17.69 -5.28
C LEU A 210 2.83 18.39 -4.35
N SER A 211 2.99 19.69 -4.12
CA SER A 211 2.10 20.48 -3.26
C SER A 211 0.66 20.49 -3.77
N ALA A 212 0.46 20.66 -5.08
CA ALA A 212 -0.85 20.60 -5.71
C ALA A 212 -1.50 19.21 -5.55
N LEU A 213 -0.72 18.14 -5.70
CA LEU A 213 -1.21 16.78 -5.54
C LEU A 213 -1.57 16.47 -4.09
N LEU A 214 -0.74 16.89 -3.13
CA LEU A 214 -1.03 16.76 -1.70
C LEU A 214 -2.31 17.50 -1.31
N LYS A 215 -2.50 18.72 -1.81
CA LYS A 215 -3.73 19.49 -1.60
C LYS A 215 -4.95 18.78 -2.20
N ARG A 216 -4.81 18.24 -3.40
CA ARG A 216 -5.88 17.56 -4.16
C ARG A 216 -6.45 16.34 -3.43
N PHE A 217 -5.60 15.58 -2.73
CA PHE A 217 -5.97 14.35 -2.03
C PHE A 217 -5.86 14.48 -0.50
N SER A 218 -5.89 15.70 0.05
CA SER A 218 -5.66 15.99 1.48
C SER A 218 -6.68 15.37 2.44
N ASP A 219 -7.78 14.86 1.94
CA ASP A 219 -8.80 14.13 2.70
C ASP A 219 -8.45 12.65 2.97
N TYR A 220 -7.33 12.17 2.43
CA TYR A 220 -6.78 10.85 2.71
C TYR A 220 -5.49 10.93 3.54
N PRO A 221 -5.12 9.87 4.29
CA PRO A 221 -3.81 9.79 4.94
C PRO A 221 -2.72 9.56 3.88
N LEU A 222 -2.06 10.63 3.45
CA LEU A 222 -1.10 10.61 2.34
C LEU A 222 0.30 10.20 2.80
N VAL A 223 0.98 9.45 1.94
CA VAL A 223 2.39 9.07 2.06
C VAL A 223 3.12 9.40 0.78
N VAL A 224 4.30 9.99 0.85
CA VAL A 224 5.11 10.37 -0.31
C VAL A 224 6.35 9.50 -0.38
N GLU A 225 6.46 8.68 -1.42
CA GLU A 225 7.66 7.93 -1.77
C GLU A 225 8.38 8.66 -2.90
N VAL A 226 9.55 9.20 -2.59
CA VAL A 226 10.53 9.73 -3.53
C VAL A 226 11.78 8.87 -3.49
N ARG A 227 12.58 8.85 -4.55
CA ARG A 227 13.74 7.96 -4.66
C ARG A 227 15.07 8.67 -4.79
N HIS A 228 15.06 9.94 -5.21
CA HIS A 228 16.25 10.74 -5.41
C HIS A 228 16.58 11.55 -4.16
N ALA A 229 17.89 11.63 -3.80
CA ALA A 229 18.39 12.27 -2.59
C ALA A 229 18.08 13.78 -2.50
N SER A 230 17.76 14.46 -3.62
CA SER A 230 17.36 15.87 -3.60
C SER A 230 16.13 16.16 -2.73
N TRP A 231 15.29 15.15 -2.47
CA TRP A 231 14.12 15.26 -1.61
C TRP A 231 14.41 15.01 -0.13
N GLN A 232 15.60 14.53 0.23
CA GLN A 232 15.94 14.25 1.63
C GLN A 232 16.50 15.50 2.30
N THR A 233 15.66 16.53 2.48
CA THR A 233 16.04 17.84 3.00
C THR A 233 15.03 18.32 4.05
N PRO A 234 15.46 19.21 5.00
CA PRO A 234 14.54 19.79 5.99
C PRO A 234 13.33 20.51 5.39
N GLU A 235 13.50 21.17 4.22
CA GLU A 235 12.42 21.86 3.54
C GLU A 235 11.36 20.88 3.00
N THR A 236 11.77 19.71 2.53
CA THR A 236 10.85 18.64 2.12
C THR A 236 10.06 18.13 3.33
N PHE A 237 10.73 17.90 4.46
CA PHE A 237 10.07 17.41 5.66
C PHE A 237 9.06 18.44 6.18
N ALA A 238 9.45 19.72 6.24
CA ALA A 238 8.56 20.82 6.61
C ALA A 238 7.36 20.95 5.65
N LEU A 239 7.57 20.76 4.34
CA LEU A 239 6.47 20.73 3.36
C LEU A 239 5.49 19.61 3.68
N LEU A 240 5.97 18.39 3.91
CA LEU A 240 5.11 17.25 4.21
C LEU A 240 4.39 17.42 5.55
N GLU A 241 5.04 17.97 6.58
CA GLU A 241 4.42 18.29 7.87
C GLU A 241 3.25 19.28 7.70
N ASN A 242 3.41 20.32 6.88
CA ASN A 242 2.37 21.31 6.58
C ASN A 242 1.14 20.71 5.89
N PHE A 243 1.33 19.64 5.10
CA PHE A 243 0.23 18.90 4.46
C PHE A 243 -0.22 17.68 5.27
N HIS A 244 0.34 17.44 6.46
CA HIS A 244 0.10 16.22 7.25
C HIS A 244 0.34 14.92 6.46
N ALA A 245 1.27 14.96 5.50
CA ALA A 245 1.66 13.82 4.68
C ALA A 245 2.89 13.13 5.27
N ALA A 246 2.93 11.81 5.20
CA ALA A 246 4.06 11.01 5.68
C ALA A 246 5.20 10.98 4.65
N PHE A 247 6.44 11.08 5.13
CA PHE A 247 7.60 10.71 4.34
C PHE A 247 7.77 9.19 4.36
N CYS A 248 7.93 8.57 3.18
CA CYS A 248 8.20 7.14 3.07
C CYS A 248 9.69 6.86 3.28
N ASN A 249 10.01 6.16 4.36
CA ASN A 249 11.37 5.70 4.62
C ASN A 249 11.66 4.45 3.78
N LEU A 250 12.69 4.49 2.93
CA LEU A 250 12.98 3.45 1.95
C LEU A 250 14.22 2.63 2.28
N ASP A 251 14.17 1.33 1.96
CA ASP A 251 15.33 0.51 1.66
C ASP A 251 15.33 0.12 0.18
N GLN A 252 16.38 0.50 -0.51
CA GLN A 252 16.61 0.22 -1.94
C GLN A 252 18.13 0.18 -2.18
N PRO A 253 18.61 -0.29 -3.35
CA PRO A 253 20.01 -0.13 -3.73
C PRO A 253 20.43 1.33 -3.70
N ILE A 254 21.54 1.62 -3.01
CA ILE A 254 22.12 2.96 -2.95
C ILE A 254 23.06 3.12 -4.12
N ILE A 255 22.56 3.69 -5.22
CA ILE A 255 23.29 3.91 -6.45
C ILE A 255 23.26 5.42 -6.77
N GLY A 256 24.42 6.03 -6.94
CA GLY A 256 24.54 7.45 -7.26
C GLY A 256 23.84 8.34 -6.22
N ARG A 257 22.81 9.07 -6.64
CA ARG A 257 22.03 9.98 -5.80
C ARG A 257 20.73 9.35 -5.28
N SER A 258 20.72 8.06 -4.98
CA SER A 258 19.60 7.39 -4.32
C SER A 258 19.35 7.95 -2.92
N LEU A 259 18.07 7.94 -2.51
CA LEU A 259 17.67 8.28 -1.14
C LEU A 259 18.37 7.35 -0.15
N GLN A 260 18.83 7.90 0.96
CA GLN A 260 19.48 7.15 2.04
C GLN A 260 18.45 6.60 3.04
N PRO A 261 18.71 5.45 3.67
CA PRO A 261 17.86 4.91 4.74
C PRO A 261 17.66 5.91 5.87
N SER A 262 16.42 6.20 6.21
CA SER A 262 16.03 7.20 7.20
C SER A 262 15.05 6.65 8.25
N ALA A 263 14.67 7.48 9.22
CA ALA A 263 13.64 7.22 10.20
C ALA A 263 12.85 8.52 10.46
N GLU A 264 12.37 9.12 9.38
CA GLU A 264 11.62 10.38 9.39
C GLU A 264 10.13 10.12 9.66
N SER A 265 9.53 11.01 10.45
CA SER A 265 8.11 11.01 10.77
C SER A 265 7.59 12.44 10.62
N THR A 266 6.83 12.69 9.56
CA THR A 266 6.28 14.01 9.20
C THR A 266 4.76 14.09 9.36
N SER A 267 4.11 13.00 9.82
CA SER A 267 2.68 12.94 10.06
C SER A 267 2.33 11.92 11.15
N PRO A 268 1.06 11.85 11.61
CA PRO A 268 0.62 10.78 12.49
C PRO A 268 0.74 9.37 11.90
N VAL A 269 0.94 9.25 10.58
CA VAL A 269 1.22 7.99 9.87
C VAL A 269 2.73 7.90 9.63
N GLY A 270 3.36 6.81 10.05
CA GLY A 270 4.70 6.41 9.65
C GLY A 270 4.64 5.39 8.52
N TYR A 271 5.61 5.45 7.60
CA TYR A 271 5.64 4.51 6.48
C TYR A 271 7.06 4.08 6.14
N VAL A 272 7.24 2.77 5.99
CA VAL A 272 8.53 2.15 5.64
C VAL A 272 8.31 1.16 4.51
N ARG A 273 9.18 1.19 3.48
CA ARG A 273 9.14 0.21 2.39
C ARG A 273 10.50 -0.41 2.16
N LEU A 274 10.54 -1.74 2.14
CA LEU A 274 11.74 -2.54 1.89
C LEU A 274 11.64 -3.16 0.49
N HIS A 275 12.41 -2.64 -0.47
CA HIS A 275 12.34 -3.03 -1.88
C HIS A 275 13.30 -4.19 -2.26
N GLY A 276 14.26 -4.52 -1.39
CA GLY A 276 15.40 -5.35 -1.74
C GLY A 276 16.62 -4.54 -2.19
N ARG A 277 17.77 -5.22 -2.29
CA ARG A 277 19.06 -4.58 -2.61
C ARG A 277 19.75 -5.28 -3.80
N ARG A 278 18.99 -5.53 -4.88
CA ARG A 278 19.54 -6.09 -6.12
C ARG A 278 20.22 -4.98 -6.92
N TYR A 279 21.50 -4.73 -6.63
CA TYR A 279 22.32 -3.70 -7.28
C TYR A 279 22.52 -3.93 -8.77
N ASP A 280 22.60 -5.18 -9.18
CA ASP A 280 22.87 -5.65 -10.54
C ASP A 280 21.69 -5.41 -11.51
N THR A 281 20.46 -5.45 -11.01
CA THR A 281 19.25 -5.36 -11.84
C THR A 281 18.40 -4.11 -11.59
N TRP A 282 18.73 -3.29 -10.58
CA TRP A 282 17.88 -2.18 -10.14
C TRP A 282 17.58 -1.13 -11.20
N PHE A 283 18.61 -0.73 -11.95
CA PHE A 283 18.52 0.21 -13.08
C PHE A 283 18.85 -0.45 -14.41
N SER A 284 18.71 -1.77 -14.51
CA SER A 284 18.93 -2.46 -15.77
C SER A 284 17.84 -2.07 -16.77
N ASP A 285 18.26 -1.57 -17.93
CA ASP A 285 17.43 -1.36 -19.11
C ASP A 285 17.47 -2.57 -20.05
N ASP A 286 18.05 -3.69 -19.60
CA ASP A 286 18.15 -4.92 -20.37
C ASP A 286 16.80 -5.65 -20.31
N ASP A 287 16.09 -5.63 -21.43
CA ASP A 287 14.78 -6.29 -21.60
C ASP A 287 14.85 -7.83 -21.42
N SER A 288 16.06 -8.43 -21.45
CA SER A 288 16.23 -9.85 -21.19
C SER A 288 16.14 -10.19 -19.71
N VAL A 289 16.30 -9.21 -18.80
CA VAL A 289 16.18 -9.39 -17.36
C VAL A 289 14.72 -9.24 -16.95
N PRO A 290 14.07 -10.32 -16.46
CA PRO A 290 12.69 -10.24 -16.01
C PRO A 290 12.50 -9.17 -14.93
N SER A 291 11.45 -8.37 -15.02
CA SER A 291 11.19 -7.24 -14.12
C SER A 291 11.11 -7.64 -12.64
N HIS A 292 10.74 -8.88 -12.34
CA HIS A 292 10.67 -9.41 -10.98
C HIS A 292 12.05 -9.63 -10.34
N GLU A 293 13.13 -9.74 -11.13
CA GLU A 293 14.49 -9.90 -10.61
C GLU A 293 14.93 -8.70 -9.76
N ARG A 294 14.43 -7.51 -10.01
CA ARG A 294 14.67 -6.32 -9.15
C ARG A 294 14.19 -6.54 -7.71
N TYR A 295 13.18 -7.37 -7.52
CA TYR A 295 12.55 -7.70 -6.23
C TYR A 295 12.96 -9.08 -5.69
N ASN A 296 13.87 -9.77 -6.39
CA ASN A 296 14.39 -11.05 -5.99
C ASN A 296 15.52 -10.91 -4.96
N TYR A 297 15.14 -10.51 -3.75
CA TYR A 297 16.07 -10.26 -2.64
C TYR A 297 15.51 -10.79 -1.32
N LEU A 298 16.31 -11.53 -0.57
CA LEU A 298 15.95 -11.96 0.78
C LEU A 298 16.87 -11.24 1.76
N TYR A 299 16.30 -10.35 2.57
CA TYR A 299 17.05 -9.70 3.63
C TYR A 299 17.52 -10.70 4.68
N SER A 300 18.78 -10.60 5.08
CA SER A 300 19.31 -11.31 6.23
C SER A 300 18.83 -10.67 7.55
N PRO A 301 18.86 -11.41 8.67
CA PRO A 301 18.59 -10.83 10.00
C PRO A 301 19.48 -9.64 10.36
N ALA A 302 20.74 -9.64 9.91
CA ALA A 302 21.69 -8.54 10.12
C ALA A 302 21.28 -7.26 9.37
N GLU A 303 20.60 -7.37 8.24
CA GLU A 303 20.07 -6.24 7.47
C GLU A 303 18.73 -5.76 8.01
N LEU A 304 17.90 -6.66 8.56
CA LEU A 304 16.61 -6.30 9.16
C LEU A 304 16.77 -5.63 10.53
N ALA A 305 17.76 -5.98 11.32
CA ALA A 305 17.96 -5.42 12.66
C ALA A 305 18.10 -3.90 12.70
N PRO A 306 18.89 -3.23 11.84
CA PRO A 306 18.92 -1.76 11.78
C PRO A 306 17.58 -1.16 11.30
N TRP A 307 16.79 -1.87 10.47
CA TRP A 307 15.47 -1.42 10.06
C TRP A 307 14.46 -1.52 11.20
N ALA A 308 14.49 -2.57 12.01
CA ALA A 308 13.65 -2.67 13.20
C ALA A 308 13.84 -1.44 14.11
N LYS A 309 15.09 -1.03 14.39
CA LYS A 309 15.39 0.19 15.17
C LYS A 309 14.88 1.49 14.52
N ARG A 310 14.93 1.59 13.17
CA ARG A 310 14.34 2.74 12.46
C ARG A 310 12.82 2.75 12.56
N ILE A 311 12.19 1.59 12.43
CA ILE A 311 10.73 1.44 12.55
C ILE A 311 10.28 1.84 13.96
N GLU A 312 10.96 1.40 15.01
CA GLU A 312 10.70 1.80 16.40
C GLU A 312 10.83 3.33 16.58
N LYS A 313 11.88 3.94 16.02
CA LYS A 313 12.06 5.40 16.05
C LYS A 313 10.94 6.15 15.32
N VAL A 314 10.45 5.65 14.19
CA VAL A 314 9.27 6.20 13.50
C VAL A 314 8.03 6.08 14.38
N ALA A 315 7.84 4.93 15.05
CA ALA A 315 6.71 4.67 15.93
C ALA A 315 6.68 5.55 17.19
N GLU A 316 7.82 6.06 17.65
CA GLU A 316 7.88 7.03 18.76
C GLU A 316 7.14 8.35 18.44
N ARG A 317 6.99 8.69 17.15
CA ARG A 317 6.41 9.95 16.67
C ARG A 317 5.17 9.79 15.80
N SER A 318 4.75 8.56 15.53
CA SER A 318 3.61 8.24 14.69
C SER A 318 2.56 7.44 15.48
N ARG A 319 1.27 7.63 15.18
CA ARG A 319 0.17 6.87 15.76
C ARG A 319 0.05 5.47 15.13
N ASP A 320 0.17 5.40 13.81
CA ASP A 320 0.12 4.17 13.02
C ASP A 320 1.35 4.09 12.13
N VAL A 321 2.04 2.95 12.11
CA VAL A 321 3.21 2.72 11.26
C VAL A 321 2.95 1.52 10.37
N TYR A 322 3.06 1.73 9.06
CA TYR A 322 2.94 0.67 8.06
C TYR A 322 4.32 0.33 7.52
N VAL A 323 4.70 -0.93 7.64
CA VAL A 323 5.97 -1.46 7.13
C VAL A 323 5.67 -2.45 6.02
N ILE A 324 6.03 -2.10 4.81
CA ILE A 324 5.67 -2.84 3.61
C ILE A 324 6.91 -3.48 2.99
N THR A 325 6.92 -4.79 2.93
CA THR A 325 7.97 -5.57 2.24
C THR A 325 7.58 -5.74 0.77
N ASN A 326 8.40 -5.20 -0.14
CA ASN A 326 8.13 -5.20 -1.58
C ASN A 326 9.09 -6.10 -2.39
N ASN A 327 9.93 -6.86 -1.73
CA ASN A 327 10.82 -7.88 -2.30
C ASN A 327 10.05 -9.19 -2.55
N HIS A 328 9.02 -9.14 -3.40
CA HIS A 328 7.93 -10.12 -3.45
C HIS A 328 8.29 -11.47 -4.09
N TYR A 329 9.35 -11.55 -4.92
CA TYR A 329 9.64 -12.74 -5.70
C TYR A 329 9.76 -14.00 -4.84
N GLN A 330 9.02 -15.06 -5.20
CA GLN A 330 8.95 -16.35 -4.52
C GLN A 330 8.64 -16.25 -3.00
N GLY A 331 7.80 -15.31 -2.61
CA GLY A 331 7.37 -15.17 -1.22
C GLY A 331 8.39 -14.53 -0.26
N LYS A 332 9.53 -14.03 -0.74
CA LYS A 332 10.58 -13.42 0.11
C LYS A 332 10.07 -12.22 0.91
N ALA A 333 9.11 -11.48 0.36
CA ALA A 333 8.44 -10.41 1.10
C ALA A 333 7.70 -10.95 2.34
N VAL A 334 7.02 -12.08 2.22
CA VAL A 334 6.30 -12.70 3.34
C VAL A 334 7.28 -13.21 4.39
N VAL A 335 8.41 -13.80 3.98
CA VAL A 335 9.49 -14.21 4.90
C VAL A 335 9.97 -13.04 5.73
N ASN A 336 10.41 -11.96 5.06
CA ASN A 336 10.99 -10.82 5.77
C ASN A 336 9.94 -10.02 6.58
N ALA A 337 8.66 -10.01 6.17
CA ALA A 337 7.60 -9.45 6.99
C ALA A 337 7.42 -10.21 8.29
N LEU A 338 7.40 -11.55 8.27
CA LEU A 338 7.30 -12.38 9.47
C LEU A 338 8.53 -12.23 10.37
N GLU A 339 9.74 -12.20 9.81
CA GLU A 339 10.97 -11.95 10.56
C GLU A 339 10.93 -10.58 11.25
N LEU A 340 10.49 -9.51 10.56
CA LEU A 340 10.32 -8.18 11.16
C LEU A 340 9.29 -8.18 12.29
N ILE A 341 8.14 -8.84 12.10
CA ILE A 341 7.13 -8.96 13.17
C ILE A 341 7.74 -9.63 14.40
N SER A 342 8.47 -10.74 14.22
CA SER A 342 9.12 -11.45 15.31
C SER A 342 10.16 -10.58 16.03
N ILE A 343 10.97 -9.82 15.29
CA ILE A 343 11.96 -8.90 15.85
C ILE A 343 11.29 -7.78 16.63
N LEU A 344 10.29 -7.11 16.06
CA LEU A 344 9.63 -5.93 16.63
C LEU A 344 8.75 -6.28 17.85
N LYS A 345 8.10 -7.44 17.82
CA LYS A 345 7.23 -7.89 18.93
C LYS A 345 7.96 -8.76 19.95
N HIS A 346 9.20 -9.18 19.68
CA HIS A 346 9.98 -10.11 20.49
C HIS A 346 9.22 -11.42 20.81
N THR A 347 8.45 -11.91 19.83
CA THR A 347 7.60 -13.11 19.97
C THR A 347 7.77 -14.06 18.80
N LYS A 348 7.36 -15.30 19.00
CA LYS A 348 7.11 -16.23 17.89
C LYS A 348 5.91 -15.76 17.08
N VAL A 349 5.83 -16.17 15.82
CA VAL A 349 4.80 -15.79 14.87
C VAL A 349 4.19 -17.01 14.18
N LYS A 350 2.93 -16.91 13.80
CA LYS A 350 2.30 -17.88 12.91
C LYS A 350 2.98 -17.80 11.53
N VAL A 351 3.37 -18.93 10.97
CA VAL A 351 4.07 -19.04 9.68
C VAL A 351 3.24 -19.90 8.73
N PRO A 352 3.01 -19.49 7.47
CA PRO A 352 2.40 -20.34 6.46
C PRO A 352 3.19 -21.64 6.28
N GLU A 353 2.52 -22.79 6.33
CA GLU A 353 3.19 -24.08 6.23
C GLU A 353 3.97 -24.28 4.92
N PRO A 354 3.45 -23.90 3.73
CA PRO A 354 4.24 -23.97 2.49
C PRO A 354 5.51 -23.13 2.57
N LEU A 355 5.43 -21.93 3.16
CA LEU A 355 6.56 -21.03 3.27
C LEU A 355 7.64 -21.58 4.21
N ARG A 356 7.22 -22.21 5.30
CA ARG A 356 8.12 -22.85 6.26
C ARG A 356 8.93 -23.99 5.63
N GLN A 357 8.32 -24.75 4.72
CA GLN A 357 9.00 -25.83 3.98
C GLN A 357 10.05 -25.28 3.00
N GLN A 358 9.77 -24.13 2.38
CA GLN A 358 10.68 -23.48 1.43
C GLN A 358 11.81 -22.70 2.12
N PHE A 359 11.53 -22.16 3.32
CA PHE A 359 12.44 -21.32 4.10
C PHE A 359 12.62 -21.85 5.54
N PRO A 360 13.42 -22.93 5.73
CA PRO A 360 13.57 -23.59 7.05
C PRO A 360 14.08 -22.67 8.17
N GLN A 361 14.73 -21.53 7.84
CA GLN A 361 15.14 -20.55 8.83
C GLN A 361 13.97 -19.96 9.63
N LEU A 362 12.74 -20.01 9.08
CA LEU A 362 11.54 -19.57 9.78
C LEU A 362 11.18 -20.42 10.99
N ASP A 363 11.72 -21.66 11.13
CA ASP A 363 11.55 -22.48 12.33
C ASP A 363 12.03 -21.77 13.60
N LYS A 364 13.03 -20.89 13.47
CA LYS A 364 13.57 -20.11 14.59
C LYS A 364 12.55 -19.11 15.16
N ILE A 365 11.61 -18.67 14.36
CA ILE A 365 10.60 -17.65 14.72
C ILE A 365 9.17 -18.20 14.71
N ALA A 366 8.94 -19.40 14.19
CA ALA A 366 7.61 -19.98 14.11
C ALA A 366 7.06 -20.35 15.51
N ASP A 367 5.76 -20.14 15.71
CA ASP A 367 5.02 -20.76 16.78
C ASP A 367 5.14 -22.30 16.65
N ALA A 368 5.14 -22.99 17.77
CA ALA A 368 5.06 -24.46 17.74
C ALA A 368 3.74 -24.86 17.04
N PRO A 369 3.75 -25.84 16.11
CA PRO A 369 2.51 -26.37 15.60
C PRO A 369 1.66 -26.88 16.80
N PRO A 370 0.32 -26.72 16.74
CA PRO A 370 -0.53 -27.29 17.77
C PRO A 370 -0.17 -28.78 17.89
N ALA A 371 0.01 -29.27 19.13
CA ALA A 371 0.35 -30.65 19.37
C ALA A 371 -0.61 -31.53 18.58
N ALA A 372 -0.08 -32.36 17.69
CA ALA A 372 -0.92 -33.29 16.93
C ALA A 372 -1.77 -34.08 17.93
N PRO A 373 -3.09 -34.22 17.73
CA PRO A 373 -3.90 -35.00 18.63
C PRO A 373 -3.27 -36.40 18.72
N THR A 374 -2.90 -36.80 19.95
CA THR A 374 -2.35 -38.13 20.21
C THR A 374 -3.41 -39.15 19.80
N LEU A 375 -3.24 -39.75 18.63
CA LEU A 375 -4.17 -40.75 18.06
C LEU A 375 -4.24 -42.05 18.89
N PHE A 376 -3.40 -42.18 19.94
CA PHE A 376 -3.44 -43.30 20.86
C PHE A 376 -3.38 -42.83 22.30
N PRO A 377 -4.42 -43.08 23.12
CA PRO A 377 -4.24 -42.99 24.57
C PRO A 377 -3.18 -44.03 24.97
N LEU A 378 -2.06 -43.55 25.53
CA LEU A 378 -1.09 -44.46 26.16
C LEU A 378 -1.86 -45.35 27.16
N GLY A 379 -2.02 -46.61 26.79
CA GLY A 379 -2.66 -47.60 27.59
C GLY A 379 -2.01 -47.60 28.99
N ARG A 380 -2.82 -47.29 30.04
CA ARG A 380 -2.44 -47.55 31.43
C ARG A 380 -2.10 -49.04 31.51
N LYS A 381 -0.86 -49.37 31.75
CA LYS A 381 -0.50 -50.69 32.32
C LYS A 381 -1.08 -50.69 33.72
N SER A 382 -2.13 -51.48 33.93
CA SER A 382 -2.59 -51.84 35.22
C SER A 382 -1.57 -52.77 35.90
N PRO A 383 -1.44 -52.70 37.23
CA PRO A 383 -0.48 -53.45 38.01
C PRO A 383 -0.71 -54.96 38.01
#